data_6d9b9173cbe5ed93418d1db976e736e2
#
_entry.id   6d9b9173cbe5ed93418d1db976e736e2
#
_cell.length_a   1.000
_cell.length_b   1.000
_cell.length_c   1.000
_cell.angle_alpha   90.00
_cell.angle_beta   90.00
_cell.angle_gamma   90.00
#
_symmetry.space_group_name_H-M   'P 1'
#
loop_
_entity.id
_entity.type
_entity.pdbx_description
1 polymer ?
#
loop_
_entity_poly.entity_id
_entity_poly.type
_entity_poly.pdbx_seq_one_letter_code
_entity_poly.pdbx_strand_id
1 'polypeptide(L)'
;MKVEDFFNQQNIIDLSFFNFSNAITACYYARDNLEILKVNDNFLGFFPILGNVKNAYFPDVLEQIGLPGRQIEEFVRDITEKGTVLIPEIKISINDEDRVFSLLSTRTKNDSFTYLNGVQGQFVDRTAEFNLRKERQNLLDEKIRDREIIEEKSKQLESLATR
;
A
#
# COMPACT_ATOMS: atom_id res chain seq x y z
N MET A 1 -34.23 -1.77 16.76
CA MET A 1 -33.70 -1.54 15.41
C MET A 1 -34.84 -1.65 14.40
N LYS A 2 -34.98 -0.67 13.54
CA LYS A 2 -35.98 -0.72 12.48
C LYS A 2 -35.49 -1.66 11.36
N VAL A 3 -36.42 -2.33 10.71
CA VAL A 3 -36.13 -3.23 9.58
C VAL A 3 -35.35 -2.49 8.48
N GLU A 4 -35.67 -1.23 8.24
CA GLU A 4 -34.99 -0.38 7.27
C GLU A 4 -33.51 -0.21 7.57
N ASP A 5 -33.14 -0.04 8.83
CA ASP A 5 -31.75 0.10 9.26
C ASP A 5 -30.96 -1.19 9.02
N PHE A 6 -31.60 -2.33 9.21
CA PHE A 6 -31.01 -3.64 8.92
C PHE A 6 -30.74 -3.79 7.42
N PHE A 7 -31.71 -3.45 6.57
CA PHE A 7 -31.54 -3.52 5.12
C PHE A 7 -30.48 -2.55 4.62
N ASN A 8 -30.38 -1.35 5.18
CA ASN A 8 -29.34 -0.39 4.82
C ASN A 8 -27.95 -0.89 5.18
N GLN A 9 -27.81 -1.55 6.32
CA GLN A 9 -26.55 -2.17 6.74
C GLN A 9 -26.20 -3.37 5.87
N GLN A 10 -27.20 -4.17 5.50
CA GLN A 10 -26.99 -5.29 4.57
C GLN A 10 -26.51 -4.79 3.20
N ASN A 11 -27.08 -3.70 2.71
CA ASN A 11 -26.66 -3.07 1.45
C ASN A 11 -25.22 -2.55 1.53
N ILE A 12 -24.82 -1.97 2.67
CA ILE A 12 -23.44 -1.54 2.90
C ILE A 12 -22.49 -2.72 2.84
N ILE A 13 -22.85 -3.84 3.49
CA ILE A 13 -22.05 -5.07 3.46
C ILE A 13 -21.94 -5.60 2.03
N ASP A 14 -23.05 -5.67 1.30
CA ASP A 14 -23.08 -6.15 -0.09
C ASP A 14 -22.23 -5.27 -1.00
N LEU A 15 -22.30 -3.95 -0.84
CA LEU A 15 -21.46 -3.00 -1.57
C LEU A 15 -19.99 -3.17 -1.23
N SER A 16 -19.67 -3.39 0.04
CA SER A 16 -18.29 -3.65 0.47
C SER A 16 -17.75 -4.94 -0.14
N PHE A 17 -18.54 -6.01 -0.16
CA PHE A 17 -18.15 -7.26 -0.81
C PHE A 17 -18.01 -7.10 -2.32
N PHE A 18 -18.90 -6.37 -2.96
CA PHE A 18 -18.81 -6.09 -4.38
C PHE A 18 -17.53 -5.32 -4.71
N ASN A 19 -17.26 -4.24 -3.97
CA ASN A 19 -16.05 -3.46 -4.13
C ASN A 19 -14.79 -4.29 -3.83
N PHE A 20 -14.85 -5.14 -2.81
CA PHE A 20 -13.77 -6.06 -2.46
C PHE A 20 -13.44 -7.01 -3.61
N SER A 21 -14.45 -7.63 -4.21
CA SER A 21 -14.25 -8.62 -5.28
C SER A 21 -13.85 -8.01 -6.61
N ASN A 22 -14.26 -6.76 -6.89
CA ASN A 22 -14.00 -6.07 -8.15
C ASN A 22 -12.91 -5.00 -8.05
N ALA A 23 -12.30 -4.84 -6.88
CA ALA A 23 -11.23 -3.87 -6.69
C ALA A 23 -10.00 -4.24 -7.54
N ILE A 24 -9.34 -3.23 -8.09
CA ILE A 24 -8.07 -3.38 -8.78
C ILE A 24 -6.89 -3.50 -7.81
N THR A 25 -7.14 -3.31 -6.53
CA THR A 25 -6.17 -3.41 -5.45
C THR A 25 -6.22 -4.78 -4.79
N ALA A 26 -5.18 -5.16 -4.08
CA ALA A 26 -5.16 -6.40 -3.30
C ALA A 26 -5.82 -6.14 -1.94
N CYS A 27 -7.02 -6.64 -1.77
CA CYS A 27 -7.83 -6.43 -0.57
C CYS A 27 -7.84 -7.65 0.33
N TYR A 28 -7.88 -7.42 1.65
CA TYR A 28 -8.07 -8.47 2.63
C TYR A 28 -9.12 -8.06 3.68
N TYR A 29 -9.72 -9.05 4.28
CA TYR A 29 -10.61 -8.90 5.42
C TYR A 29 -10.18 -9.89 6.50
N ALA A 30 -9.96 -9.39 7.72
CA ALA A 30 -9.47 -10.18 8.84
C ALA A 30 -10.37 -9.98 10.06
N ARG A 31 -10.30 -10.94 10.99
CA ARG A 31 -10.93 -10.83 12.31
C ARG A 31 -10.19 -9.80 13.15
N ASP A 32 -10.78 -9.45 14.30
CA ASP A 32 -10.17 -8.54 15.28
C ASP A 32 -8.76 -8.98 15.72
N ASN A 33 -8.51 -10.27 15.73
CA ASN A 33 -7.21 -10.85 16.10
C ASN A 33 -6.25 -10.95 14.90
N LEU A 34 -6.58 -10.34 13.77
CA LEU A 34 -5.79 -10.33 12.53
C LEU A 34 -5.71 -11.67 11.80
N GLU A 35 -6.57 -12.62 12.12
CA GLU A 35 -6.72 -13.84 11.29
C GLU A 35 -7.48 -13.51 10.02
N ILE A 36 -6.89 -13.83 8.87
CA ILE A 36 -7.48 -13.53 7.56
C ILE A 36 -8.73 -14.39 7.33
N LEU A 37 -9.85 -13.73 7.05
CA LEU A 37 -11.11 -14.38 6.67
C LEU A 37 -11.20 -14.55 5.17
N LYS A 38 -10.81 -13.52 4.41
CA LYS A 38 -10.97 -13.49 2.97
C LYS A 38 -9.98 -12.53 2.34
N VAL A 39 -9.55 -12.87 1.13
CA VAL A 39 -8.77 -11.99 0.25
C VAL A 39 -9.45 -11.99 -1.13
N ASN A 40 -9.24 -10.92 -1.90
CA ASN A 40 -9.73 -10.88 -3.26
C ASN A 40 -8.73 -11.56 -4.22
N ASP A 41 -9.13 -11.74 -5.47
CA ASP A 41 -8.30 -12.43 -6.48
C ASP A 41 -6.98 -11.72 -6.73
N ASN A 42 -6.98 -10.38 -6.66
CA ASN A 42 -5.76 -9.58 -6.87
C ASN A 42 -4.71 -9.78 -5.77
N PHE A 43 -5.13 -10.16 -4.57
CA PHE A 43 -4.20 -10.38 -3.47
C PHE A 43 -3.16 -11.45 -3.82
N LEU A 44 -3.62 -12.59 -4.33
CA LEU A 44 -2.71 -13.65 -4.77
C LEU A 44 -2.00 -13.29 -6.08
N GLY A 45 -2.62 -12.48 -6.92
CA GLY A 45 -1.99 -11.96 -8.12
C GLY A 45 -0.82 -11.02 -7.83
N PHE A 46 -0.96 -10.18 -6.81
CA PHE A 46 0.11 -9.28 -6.35
C PHE A 46 1.23 -10.06 -5.64
N PHE A 47 0.87 -11.08 -4.88
CA PHE A 47 1.79 -11.84 -4.05
C PHE A 47 1.73 -13.33 -4.38
N PRO A 48 2.26 -13.75 -5.55
CA PRO A 48 2.15 -15.13 -6.00
C PRO A 48 2.90 -16.15 -5.14
N ILE A 49 3.81 -15.70 -4.28
CA ILE A 49 4.50 -16.54 -3.31
C ILE A 49 3.54 -17.09 -2.24
N LEU A 50 2.42 -16.43 -2.01
CA LEU A 50 1.43 -16.83 -1.02
C LEU A 50 0.56 -17.96 -1.58
N GLY A 51 0.31 -18.97 -0.76
CA GLY A 51 -0.70 -19.98 -1.04
C GLY A 51 -2.05 -19.57 -0.46
N ASN A 52 -2.79 -20.54 0.11
CA ASN A 52 -4.03 -20.27 0.81
C ASN A 52 -3.72 -19.55 2.13
N VAL A 53 -4.18 -18.30 2.23
CA VAL A 53 -3.94 -17.45 3.40
C VAL A 53 -5.14 -17.38 4.37
N LYS A 54 -6.21 -18.12 4.08
CA LYS A 54 -7.38 -18.18 4.97
C LYS A 54 -6.95 -18.72 6.35
N ASN A 55 -7.39 -18.03 7.40
CA ASN A 55 -7.03 -18.29 8.80
C ASN A 55 -5.56 -18.02 9.14
N ALA A 56 -4.77 -17.49 8.21
CA ALA A 56 -3.40 -17.08 8.51
C ALA A 56 -3.40 -15.79 9.34
N TYR A 57 -2.40 -15.63 10.19
CA TYR A 57 -2.17 -14.40 10.92
C TYR A 57 -1.58 -13.34 9.99
N PHE A 58 -2.23 -12.21 9.85
CA PHE A 58 -1.85 -11.22 8.83
C PHE A 58 -0.41 -10.73 8.96
N PRO A 59 0.12 -10.45 10.16
CA PRO A 59 1.53 -10.09 10.30
C PRO A 59 2.51 -11.16 9.77
N ASP A 60 2.18 -12.44 9.90
CA ASP A 60 3.00 -13.52 9.33
C ASP A 60 2.96 -13.49 7.81
N VAL A 61 1.82 -13.15 7.22
CA VAL A 61 1.69 -12.96 5.77
C VAL A 61 2.55 -11.79 5.31
N LEU A 62 2.57 -10.68 6.06
CA LEU A 62 3.44 -9.55 5.78
C LEU A 62 4.91 -9.93 5.78
N GLU A 63 5.32 -10.79 6.71
CA GLU A 63 6.68 -11.32 6.75
C GLU A 63 7.00 -12.17 5.51
N GLN A 64 6.07 -13.03 5.11
CA GLN A 64 6.24 -13.89 3.93
C GLN A 64 6.38 -13.09 2.63
N ILE A 65 5.69 -11.97 2.49
CA ILE A 65 5.80 -11.13 1.30
C ILE A 65 7.03 -10.22 1.32
N GLY A 66 7.72 -10.13 2.45
CA GLY A 66 9.01 -9.46 2.51
C GLY A 66 9.03 -8.11 3.23
N LEU A 67 8.01 -7.78 4.03
CA LEU A 67 8.06 -6.56 4.83
C LEU A 67 9.16 -6.65 5.90
N PRO A 68 9.93 -5.58 6.11
CA PRO A 68 10.84 -5.51 7.24
C PRO A 68 10.10 -5.64 8.57
N GLY A 69 10.72 -6.30 9.55
CA GLY A 69 10.12 -6.47 10.89
C GLY A 69 9.67 -5.17 11.54
N ARG A 70 10.41 -4.10 11.30
CA ARG A 70 10.08 -2.75 11.77
C ARG A 70 8.72 -2.27 11.26
N GLN A 71 8.43 -2.48 9.97
CA GLN A 71 7.14 -2.10 9.39
C GLN A 71 6.01 -2.98 9.90
N ILE A 72 6.28 -4.25 10.16
CA ILE A 72 5.30 -5.18 10.72
C ILE A 72 4.94 -4.77 12.16
N GLU A 73 5.93 -4.44 12.98
CA GLU A 73 5.72 -3.96 14.34
C GLU A 73 4.90 -2.65 14.35
N GLU A 74 5.23 -1.73 13.46
CA GLU A 74 4.49 -0.48 13.27
C GLU A 74 3.03 -0.75 12.89
N PHE A 75 2.79 -1.70 12.00
CA PHE A 75 1.44 -2.11 11.61
C PHE A 75 0.64 -2.60 12.81
N VAL A 76 1.17 -3.56 13.56
CA VAL A 76 0.48 -4.16 14.73
C VAL A 76 0.21 -3.10 15.78
N ARG A 77 1.18 -2.26 16.07
CA ARG A 77 1.02 -1.17 17.04
C ARG A 77 -0.07 -0.20 16.63
N ASP A 78 -0.03 0.30 15.40
CA ASP A 78 -0.95 1.33 14.93
C ASP A 78 -2.38 0.79 14.76
N ILE A 79 -2.56 -0.43 14.28
CA ILE A 79 -3.88 -1.03 14.16
C ILE A 79 -4.51 -1.28 15.53
N THR A 80 -3.69 -1.60 16.53
CA THR A 80 -4.15 -1.83 17.91
C THR A 80 -4.47 -0.52 18.62
N GLU A 81 -3.59 0.46 18.53
CA GLU A 81 -3.70 1.73 19.27
C GLU A 81 -4.60 2.75 18.58
N LYS A 82 -4.47 2.90 17.26
CA LYS A 82 -5.16 3.94 16.48
C LYS A 82 -6.36 3.42 15.70
N GLY A 83 -6.43 2.12 15.45
CA GLY A 83 -7.47 1.51 14.62
C GLY A 83 -7.33 1.78 13.13
N THR A 84 -6.29 2.47 12.71
CA THR A 84 -5.98 2.72 11.31
C THR A 84 -4.48 2.74 11.09
N VAL A 85 -4.04 2.22 9.95
CA VAL A 85 -2.64 2.15 9.56
C VAL A 85 -2.51 2.58 8.12
N LEU A 86 -1.56 3.46 7.86
CA LEU A 86 -1.12 3.76 6.50
C LEU A 86 0.39 3.58 6.43
N ILE A 87 0.84 2.62 5.63
CA ILE A 87 2.26 2.47 5.29
C ILE A 87 2.38 2.91 3.83
N PRO A 88 2.91 4.11 3.58
CA PRO A 88 2.86 4.70 2.24
C PRO A 88 3.81 4.06 1.25
N GLU A 89 4.87 3.43 1.72
CA GLU A 89 5.90 2.89 0.86
C GLU A 89 6.44 1.57 1.41
N ILE A 90 6.12 0.48 0.70
CA ILE A 90 6.61 -0.86 0.98
C ILE A 90 7.34 -1.34 -0.26
N LYS A 91 8.63 -1.58 -0.16
CA LYS A 91 9.45 -2.08 -1.26
C LYS A 91 9.58 -3.58 -1.16
N ILE A 92 9.14 -4.30 -2.18
CA ILE A 92 9.15 -5.75 -2.25
C ILE A 92 9.71 -6.18 -3.60
N SER A 93 10.60 -7.18 -3.59
CA SER A 93 11.06 -7.82 -4.82
C SER A 93 10.18 -9.04 -5.12
N ILE A 94 9.54 -9.05 -6.28
CA ILE A 94 8.66 -10.14 -6.73
C ILE A 94 9.16 -10.58 -8.10
N ASN A 95 9.56 -11.85 -8.24
CA ASN A 95 10.07 -12.43 -9.49
C ASN A 95 11.22 -11.59 -10.09
N ASP A 96 12.17 -11.18 -9.25
CA ASP A 96 13.32 -10.32 -9.59
C ASP A 96 12.94 -8.91 -10.07
N GLU A 97 11.70 -8.49 -9.85
CA GLU A 97 11.20 -7.17 -10.17
C GLU A 97 10.89 -6.39 -8.88
N ASP A 98 11.41 -5.18 -8.78
CA ASP A 98 11.17 -4.31 -7.63
C ASP A 98 9.77 -3.68 -7.74
N ARG A 99 8.96 -3.91 -6.73
CA ARG A 99 7.61 -3.37 -6.62
C ARG A 99 7.47 -2.48 -5.40
N VAL A 100 6.65 -1.45 -5.53
CA VAL A 100 6.34 -0.51 -4.46
C VAL A 100 4.84 -0.53 -4.20
N PHE A 101 4.46 -0.77 -2.94
CA PHE A 101 3.07 -0.81 -2.52
C PHE A 101 2.81 0.20 -1.40
N SER A 102 1.56 0.63 -1.29
CA SER A 102 1.03 1.26 -0.09
C SER A 102 0.07 0.30 0.58
N LEU A 103 0.07 0.25 1.90
CA LEU A 103 -0.87 -0.53 2.68
C LEU A 103 -1.72 0.40 3.53
N LEU A 104 -3.04 0.30 3.36
CA LEU A 104 -4.01 0.99 4.20
C LEU A 104 -4.89 -0.06 4.87
N SER A 105 -5.02 0.00 6.19
CA SER A 105 -5.87 -0.90 6.96
C SER A 105 -6.66 -0.13 8.00
N THR A 106 -7.88 -0.57 8.22
CA THR A 106 -8.80 0.05 9.17
C THR A 106 -9.50 -1.01 9.99
N ARG A 107 -9.57 -0.80 11.31
CA ARG A 107 -10.34 -1.63 12.22
C ARG A 107 -11.75 -1.09 12.33
N THR A 108 -12.71 -1.95 12.11
CA THR A 108 -14.12 -1.64 12.27
C THR A 108 -14.62 -2.22 13.58
N LYS A 109 -15.24 -1.39 14.41
CA LYS A 109 -15.92 -1.81 15.63
C LYS A 109 -17.37 -1.38 15.58
N ASN A 110 -18.26 -2.32 15.81
CA ASN A 110 -19.69 -2.06 15.86
C ASN A 110 -20.27 -2.77 17.07
N ASP A 111 -20.71 -2.00 18.06
CA ASP A 111 -21.23 -2.53 19.32
C ASP A 111 -22.57 -3.26 19.13
N SER A 112 -23.35 -2.85 18.12
CA SER A 112 -24.65 -3.47 17.80
C SER A 112 -24.52 -4.75 16.98
N PHE A 113 -23.44 -4.88 16.18
CA PHE A 113 -23.20 -6.00 15.29
C PHE A 113 -21.75 -6.46 15.41
N THR A 114 -21.47 -7.23 16.44
CA THR A 114 -20.11 -7.70 16.76
C THR A 114 -19.50 -8.55 15.65
N TYR A 115 -20.33 -9.19 14.83
CA TYR A 115 -19.85 -9.95 13.67
C TYR A 115 -19.25 -9.08 12.55
N LEU A 116 -19.49 -7.77 12.60
CA LEU A 116 -18.86 -6.80 11.67
C LEU A 116 -17.52 -6.29 12.19
N ASN A 117 -17.14 -6.67 13.40
CA ASN A 117 -15.85 -6.31 13.96
C ASN A 117 -14.73 -7.03 13.21
N GLY A 118 -13.73 -6.29 12.81
CA GLY A 118 -12.61 -6.85 12.10
C GLY A 118 -11.70 -5.77 11.54
N VAL A 119 -10.75 -6.20 10.76
CA VAL A 119 -9.78 -5.35 10.08
C VAL A 119 -9.91 -5.57 8.59
N GLN A 120 -10.05 -4.50 7.85
CA GLN A 120 -10.03 -4.55 6.40
C GLN A 120 -8.92 -3.66 5.87
N GLY A 121 -8.35 -4.04 4.75
CA GLY A 121 -7.29 -3.24 4.17
C GLY A 121 -7.02 -3.59 2.73
N GLN A 122 -6.13 -2.80 2.15
CA GLN A 122 -5.76 -2.97 0.76
C GLN A 122 -4.30 -2.59 0.54
N PHE A 123 -3.68 -3.32 -0.38
CA PHE A 123 -2.42 -2.96 -0.98
C PHE A 123 -2.69 -2.29 -2.32
N VAL A 124 -2.12 -1.13 -2.51
CA VAL A 124 -2.16 -0.42 -3.79
C VAL A 124 -0.79 -0.51 -4.43
N ASP A 125 -0.73 -0.99 -5.66
CA ASP A 125 0.54 -1.04 -6.41
C ASP A 125 0.87 0.37 -6.91
N ARG A 126 1.96 0.90 -6.40
CA ARG A 126 2.44 2.25 -6.71
C ARG A 126 3.74 2.25 -7.51
N THR A 127 4.09 1.11 -8.07
CA THR A 127 5.36 0.93 -8.80
C THR A 127 5.49 1.91 -9.96
N ALA A 128 4.44 2.06 -10.75
CA ALA A 128 4.43 2.97 -11.90
C ALA A 128 4.61 4.43 -11.48
N GLU A 129 3.89 4.87 -10.45
CA GLU A 129 4.01 6.23 -9.91
C GLU A 129 5.41 6.50 -9.35
N PHE A 130 5.93 5.54 -8.62
CA PHE A 130 7.27 5.63 -8.03
C PHE A 130 8.35 5.75 -9.10
N ASN A 131 8.30 4.91 -10.13
CA ASN A 131 9.23 4.96 -11.25
C ASN A 131 9.12 6.27 -12.02
N LEU A 132 7.92 6.78 -12.20
CA LEU A 132 7.70 8.05 -12.88
C LEU A 132 8.29 9.22 -12.09
N ARG A 133 8.14 9.25 -10.76
CA ARG A 133 8.78 10.25 -9.91
C ARG A 133 10.30 10.17 -9.98
N LYS A 134 10.83 8.96 -9.98
CA LYS A 134 12.27 8.72 -10.08
C LYS A 134 12.83 9.23 -11.42
N GLU A 135 12.13 8.95 -12.51
CA GLU A 135 12.48 9.47 -13.83
C GLU A 135 12.46 11.01 -13.88
N ARG A 136 11.40 11.60 -13.32
CA ARG A 136 11.29 13.07 -13.20
C ARG A 136 12.44 13.66 -12.41
N GLN A 137 12.80 13.05 -11.29
CA GLN A 137 13.89 13.51 -10.45
C GLN A 137 15.22 13.40 -11.19
N ASN A 138 15.47 12.30 -11.89
CA ASN A 138 16.66 12.11 -12.69
C ASN A 138 16.75 13.15 -13.82
N LEU A 139 15.65 13.45 -14.50
CA LEU A 139 15.60 14.47 -15.54
C LEU A 139 15.89 15.87 -14.98
N LEU A 140 15.35 16.20 -13.79
CA LEU A 140 15.62 17.45 -13.13
C LEU A 140 17.10 17.57 -12.73
N ASP A 141 17.67 16.50 -12.20
CA ASP A 141 19.09 16.44 -11.81
C ASP A 141 20.00 16.60 -13.03
N GLU A 142 19.65 15.98 -14.17
CA GLU A 142 20.37 16.16 -15.43
C GLU A 142 20.30 17.60 -15.93
N LYS A 143 19.13 18.23 -15.88
CA LYS A 143 18.96 19.63 -16.27
C LYS A 143 19.78 20.57 -15.40
N ILE A 144 19.84 20.32 -14.09
CA ILE A 144 20.66 21.10 -13.17
C ILE A 144 22.14 20.93 -13.50
N ARG A 145 22.59 19.71 -13.73
CA ARG A 145 23.98 19.43 -14.14
C ARG A 145 24.35 20.09 -15.46
N ASP A 146 23.48 19.98 -16.44
CA ASP A 146 23.69 20.60 -17.77
C ASP A 146 23.77 22.13 -17.64
N ARG A 147 22.93 22.72 -16.83
CA ARG A 147 22.95 24.17 -16.55
C ARG A 147 24.26 24.58 -15.87
N GLU A 148 24.73 23.83 -14.90
CA GLU A 148 26.01 24.07 -14.20
C GLU A 148 27.17 23.98 -15.17
N ILE A 149 27.20 22.99 -16.06
CA ILE A 149 28.23 22.82 -17.10
C ILE A 149 28.21 24.01 -18.07
N ILE A 150 27.05 24.46 -18.50
CA ILE A 150 26.91 25.60 -19.39
C ILE A 150 27.41 26.89 -18.72
N GLU A 151 27.05 27.11 -17.47
CA GLU A 151 27.52 28.27 -16.68
C GLU A 151 29.03 28.27 -16.53
N GLU A 152 29.62 27.11 -16.22
CA GLU A 152 31.07 26.97 -16.08
C GLU A 152 31.79 27.24 -17.40
N LYS A 153 31.30 26.69 -18.51
CA LYS A 153 31.84 26.95 -19.86
C LYS A 153 31.70 28.42 -20.24
N SER A 154 30.60 29.07 -19.91
CA SER A 154 30.39 30.48 -20.16
C SER A 154 31.40 31.35 -19.38
N LYS A 155 31.66 31.02 -18.13
CA LYS A 155 32.69 31.69 -17.32
C LYS A 155 34.08 31.53 -17.90
N GLN A 156 34.45 30.35 -18.36
CA GLN A 156 35.71 30.08 -19.02
C GLN A 156 35.89 30.91 -20.28
N LEU A 157 34.83 31.01 -21.10
CA LEU A 157 34.82 31.80 -22.32
C LEU A 157 34.97 33.30 -22.00
N GLU A 158 34.27 33.80 -21.02
CA GLU A 158 34.42 35.19 -20.55
C GLU A 158 35.86 35.48 -20.10
N SER A 159 36.43 34.56 -19.31
CA SER A 159 37.81 34.68 -18.84
C SER A 159 38.81 34.74 -19.99
N LEU A 160 38.60 33.98 -21.04
CA LEU A 160 39.42 33.99 -22.28
C LEU A 160 39.22 35.27 -23.08
N ALA A 161 38.02 35.82 -23.11
CA ALA A 161 37.70 37.05 -23.85
C ALA A 161 38.26 38.29 -23.19
N THR A 162 38.51 38.28 -21.87
CA THR A 162 39.07 39.39 -21.10
C THR A 162 40.60 39.40 -21.02
N ARG A 163 41.26 38.45 -21.65
CA ARG A 163 42.72 38.39 -21.75
C ARG A 163 43.25 39.18 -22.98
#